data_554537c465efbc32986a82be78207e0e
#
_entry.id   554537c465efbc32986a82be78207e0e
#
_cell.length_a   1.000
_cell.length_b   1.000
_cell.length_c   1.000
_cell.angle_alpha   90.00
_cell.angle_beta   90.00
_cell.angle_gamma   90.00
#
_symmetry.space_group_name_H-M   'P 1'
#
loop_
_entity.id
_entity.type
_entity.pdbx_description
1 polymer ?
#
loop_
_entity_poly.entity_id
_entity_poly.type
_entity_poly.pdbx_seq_one_letter_code
_entity_poly.pdbx_strand_id
1 'polypeptide(L)'
;MLVIFILVLVLGFGVTRYALSRYEQHMALGRRAQAPEKKTGADIAAEFLVAHEVHDVVIVKHNAVVSDYFDPYRRRLFLRNETHDGYDLAAWGVALHEAAHALQLGDDKAALQWRQSCISLSRYLPVAAAAAALSIIVFMKRPARFGLIIFAGACVVALLLNIGTLAIEFNANKRVL
;
A
#
# COMPACT_ATOMS: atom_id res chain seq x y z
N MET A 1 7.95 -31.63 4.16
CA MET A 1 6.86 -30.65 3.86
C MET A 1 6.72 -29.61 4.96
N LEU A 2 6.44 -30.00 6.23
CA LEU A 2 6.29 -29.05 7.34
C LEU A 2 7.52 -28.16 7.56
N VAL A 3 8.73 -28.75 7.52
CA VAL A 3 10.00 -28.00 7.69
C VAL A 3 10.16 -26.93 6.60
N ILE A 4 9.89 -27.28 5.32
CA ILE A 4 9.98 -26.33 4.20
C ILE A 4 8.95 -25.19 4.40
N PHE A 5 7.74 -25.53 4.82
CA PHE A 5 6.71 -24.53 5.10
C PHE A 5 7.13 -23.57 6.22
N ILE A 6 7.67 -24.09 7.32
CA ILE A 6 8.18 -23.26 8.43
C ILE A 6 9.33 -22.37 7.95
N LEU A 7 10.27 -22.90 7.16
CA LEU A 7 11.38 -22.12 6.62
C LEU A 7 10.87 -20.97 5.73
N VAL A 8 9.89 -21.22 4.86
CA VAL A 8 9.28 -20.17 4.01
C VAL A 8 8.61 -19.10 4.85
N LEU A 9 7.87 -19.47 5.90
CA LEU A 9 7.26 -18.50 6.82
C LEU A 9 8.30 -17.66 7.57
N VAL A 10 9.35 -18.30 8.09
CA VAL A 10 10.43 -17.59 8.81
C VAL A 10 11.17 -16.63 7.89
N LEU A 11 11.51 -17.07 6.67
CA LEU A 11 12.17 -16.23 5.68
C LEU A 11 11.25 -15.07 5.25
N GLY A 12 9.97 -15.36 4.96
CA GLY A 12 8.98 -14.33 4.60
C GLY A 12 8.80 -13.30 5.71
N PHE A 13 8.70 -13.75 6.96
CA PHE A 13 8.64 -12.86 8.11
C PHE A 13 9.91 -12.02 8.25
N GLY A 14 11.09 -12.63 8.11
CA GLY A 14 12.38 -11.94 8.19
C GLY A 14 12.52 -10.86 7.12
N VAL A 15 12.18 -11.17 5.86
CA VAL A 15 12.20 -10.21 4.74
C VAL A 15 11.23 -9.07 4.99
N THR A 16 10.00 -9.38 5.44
CA THR A 16 8.98 -8.35 5.75
C THR A 16 9.44 -7.43 6.88
N ARG A 17 9.99 -7.99 7.95
CA ARG A 17 10.52 -7.20 9.07
C ARG A 17 11.70 -6.33 8.66
N TYR A 18 12.60 -6.86 7.84
CA TYR A 18 13.72 -6.09 7.30
C TYR A 18 13.23 -4.92 6.43
N ALA A 19 12.32 -5.19 5.47
CA ALA A 19 11.77 -4.15 4.60
C ALA A 19 11.04 -3.07 5.40
N LEU A 20 10.21 -3.47 6.38
CA LEU A 20 9.51 -2.54 7.26
C LEU A 20 10.48 -1.67 8.07
N SER A 21 11.51 -2.28 8.68
CA SER A 21 12.53 -1.54 9.43
C SER A 21 13.27 -0.53 8.55
N ARG A 22 13.61 -0.89 7.31
CA ARG A 22 14.23 0.04 6.34
C ARG A 22 13.30 1.19 5.99
N TYR A 23 12.03 0.89 5.73
CA TYR A 23 11.02 1.92 5.47
C TYR A 23 10.87 2.88 6.66
N GLU A 24 10.72 2.35 7.89
CA GLU A 24 10.61 3.16 9.11
C GLU A 24 11.83 4.05 9.33
N GLN A 25 13.05 3.55 9.05
CA GLN A 25 14.27 4.34 9.14
C GLN A 25 14.27 5.52 8.15
N HIS A 26 13.90 5.28 6.88
CA HIS A 26 13.81 6.35 5.88
C HIS A 26 12.74 7.37 6.24
N MET A 27 11.58 6.92 6.70
CA MET A 27 10.52 7.81 7.15
C MET A 27 10.95 8.63 8.38
N ALA A 28 11.65 8.02 9.33
CA ALA A 28 12.18 8.74 10.50
C ALA A 28 13.22 9.80 10.13
N LEU A 29 14.07 9.55 9.14
CA LEU A 29 15.00 10.54 8.61
C LEU A 29 14.25 11.69 7.91
N GLY A 30 13.26 11.36 7.08
CA GLY A 30 12.42 12.35 6.41
C GLY A 30 11.65 13.25 7.39
N ARG A 31 11.12 12.69 8.50
CA ARG A 31 10.44 13.44 9.56
C ARG A 31 11.36 14.41 10.33
N ARG A 32 12.66 14.14 10.36
CA ARG A 32 13.65 15.04 11.00
C ARG A 32 14.10 16.16 10.08
N ALA A 33 13.93 15.99 8.79
CA ALA A 33 14.31 16.96 7.79
C ALA A 33 13.11 17.87 7.49
N GLN A 34 13.27 19.16 7.79
CA GLN A 34 12.25 20.14 7.40
C GLN A 34 12.21 20.29 5.88
N ALA A 35 11.00 20.42 5.35
CA ALA A 35 10.82 20.74 3.94
C ALA A 35 11.39 22.14 3.63
N PRO A 36 11.87 22.37 2.39
CA PRO A 36 12.50 23.64 2.02
C PRO A 36 11.56 24.85 2.15
N GLU A 37 10.27 24.63 2.04
CA GLU A 37 9.24 25.65 2.16
C GLU A 37 8.30 25.33 3.34
N LYS A 38 7.69 26.38 3.92
CA LYS A 38 6.69 26.23 4.99
C LYS A 38 5.31 25.87 4.41
N LYS A 39 5.26 24.72 3.70
CA LYS A 39 4.03 24.16 3.13
C LYS A 39 3.75 22.81 3.76
N THR A 40 2.48 22.51 3.95
CA THR A 40 2.05 21.19 4.43
C THR A 40 2.12 20.15 3.31
N GLY A 41 2.01 18.87 3.68
CA GLY A 41 1.86 17.80 2.69
C GLY A 41 0.61 17.99 1.81
N ALA A 42 -0.47 18.54 2.36
CA ALA A 42 -1.66 18.88 1.57
C ALA A 42 -1.40 20.02 0.58
N ASP A 43 -0.69 21.07 0.99
CA ASP A 43 -0.36 22.20 0.14
C ASP A 43 0.50 21.77 -1.06
N ILE A 44 1.55 20.99 -0.80
CA ILE A 44 2.45 20.54 -1.87
C ILE A 44 1.76 19.56 -2.82
N ALA A 45 0.88 18.68 -2.31
CA ALA A 45 0.08 17.82 -3.18
C ALA A 45 -0.89 18.63 -4.05
N ALA A 46 -1.52 19.67 -3.50
CA ALA A 46 -2.42 20.54 -4.27
C ALA A 46 -1.67 21.29 -5.37
N GLU A 47 -0.49 21.86 -5.07
CA GLU A 47 0.36 22.52 -6.06
C GLU A 47 0.83 21.55 -7.15
N PHE A 48 1.23 20.33 -6.76
CA PHE A 48 1.63 19.31 -7.72
C PHE A 48 0.49 18.93 -8.67
N LEU A 49 -0.72 18.74 -8.17
CA LEU A 49 -1.89 18.43 -8.99
C LEU A 49 -2.22 19.58 -9.95
N VAL A 50 -2.19 20.83 -9.47
CA VAL A 50 -2.43 22.03 -10.32
C VAL A 50 -1.35 22.16 -11.38
N ALA A 51 -0.08 21.97 -11.05
CA ALA A 51 1.04 22.05 -12.00
C ALA A 51 0.94 21.01 -13.13
N HIS A 52 0.21 19.90 -12.89
CA HIS A 52 -0.05 18.85 -13.88
C HIS A 52 -1.48 18.90 -14.46
N GLU A 53 -2.16 20.04 -14.33
CA GLU A 53 -3.51 20.28 -14.87
C GLU A 53 -4.60 19.33 -14.33
N VAL A 54 -4.39 18.75 -13.13
CA VAL A 54 -5.38 17.89 -12.45
C VAL A 54 -6.16 18.72 -11.44
N HIS A 55 -7.38 19.14 -11.81
CA HIS A 55 -8.21 20.05 -11.01
C HIS A 55 -9.40 19.39 -10.33
N ASP A 56 -9.65 18.12 -10.59
CA ASP A 56 -10.85 17.40 -10.14
C ASP A 56 -10.57 16.39 -9.00
N VAL A 57 -9.42 16.50 -8.35
CA VAL A 57 -9.04 15.72 -7.18
C VAL A 57 -9.23 16.54 -5.92
N VAL A 58 -10.00 16.01 -4.98
CA VAL A 58 -10.23 16.64 -3.67
C VAL A 58 -9.30 16.01 -2.65
N ILE A 59 -8.51 16.83 -1.95
CA ILE A 59 -7.67 16.38 -0.85
C ILE A 59 -8.51 16.32 0.43
N VAL A 60 -8.53 15.17 1.08
CA VAL A 60 -9.34 14.88 2.26
C VAL A 60 -8.43 14.45 3.42
N LYS A 61 -8.53 15.17 4.51
CA LYS A 61 -7.88 14.82 5.77
C LYS A 61 -8.65 13.72 6.48
N HIS A 62 -7.95 12.69 6.97
CA HIS A 62 -8.58 11.63 7.77
C HIS A 62 -7.72 11.16 8.94
N ASN A 63 -8.37 10.53 9.90
CA ASN A 63 -7.72 9.95 11.09
C ASN A 63 -8.01 8.44 11.23
N ALA A 64 -8.28 7.77 10.12
CA ALA A 64 -8.52 6.33 10.12
C ALA A 64 -7.20 5.54 10.27
N VAL A 65 -7.31 4.30 10.71
CA VAL A 65 -6.17 3.35 10.82
C VAL A 65 -5.56 3.02 9.43
N VAL A 66 -6.27 3.37 8.36
CA VAL A 66 -5.81 3.18 6.98
C VAL A 66 -4.70 4.18 6.66
N SER A 67 -3.69 3.75 5.87
CA SER A 67 -2.63 4.62 5.36
C SER A 67 -3.18 5.72 4.43
N ASP A 68 -2.32 6.67 4.07
CA ASP A 68 -2.57 7.59 2.98
C ASP A 68 -2.88 6.81 1.69
N TYR A 69 -3.79 7.31 0.86
CA TYR A 69 -4.13 6.65 -0.41
C TYR A 69 -4.90 7.58 -1.34
N PHE A 70 -4.76 7.34 -2.65
CA PHE A 70 -5.62 7.93 -3.66
C PHE A 70 -6.77 6.97 -4.02
N ASP A 71 -8.02 7.48 -4.02
CA ASP A 71 -9.21 6.76 -4.47
C ASP A 71 -9.55 7.17 -5.92
N PRO A 72 -9.26 6.30 -6.90
CA PRO A 72 -9.50 6.60 -8.31
C PRO A 72 -10.99 6.64 -8.70
N TYR A 73 -11.87 6.02 -7.90
CA TYR A 73 -13.31 6.02 -8.17
C TYR A 73 -13.99 7.32 -7.74
N ARG A 74 -13.56 7.86 -6.59
CA ARG A 74 -14.10 9.09 -6.03
C ARG A 74 -13.28 10.31 -6.38
N ARG A 75 -12.11 10.14 -7.01
CA ARG A 75 -11.11 11.18 -7.30
C ARG A 75 -10.76 11.98 -6.03
N ARG A 76 -10.42 11.26 -4.99
CA ARG A 76 -10.06 11.83 -3.70
C ARG A 76 -8.72 11.33 -3.22
N LEU A 77 -7.92 12.26 -2.76
CA LEU A 77 -6.64 12.00 -2.12
C LEU A 77 -6.83 12.05 -0.61
N PHE A 78 -6.79 10.88 0.03
CA PHE A 78 -6.95 10.76 1.48
C PHE A 78 -5.59 10.79 2.15
N LEU A 79 -5.33 11.85 2.94
CA LEU A 79 -4.10 12.01 3.69
C LEU A 79 -4.39 11.94 5.19
N ARG A 80 -3.58 11.17 5.92
CA ARG A 80 -3.64 11.14 7.38
C ARG A 80 -3.24 12.50 7.94
N ASN A 81 -3.68 12.80 9.17
CA ASN A 81 -3.37 14.07 9.84
C ASN A 81 -1.88 14.40 9.79
N GLU A 82 -1.02 13.40 10.03
CA GLU A 82 0.45 13.57 10.06
C GLU A 82 1.02 13.95 8.69
N THR A 83 0.45 13.41 7.61
CA THR A 83 0.86 13.71 6.23
C THR A 83 0.22 15.01 5.76
N HIS A 84 -1.07 15.20 6.03
CA HIS A 84 -1.83 16.37 5.59
C HIS A 84 -1.25 17.67 6.16
N ASP A 85 -1.01 17.71 7.48
CA ASP A 85 -0.55 18.90 8.19
C ASP A 85 0.98 18.93 8.39
N GLY A 86 1.70 17.90 7.97
CA GLY A 86 3.14 17.79 8.17
C GLY A 86 3.95 18.74 7.28
N TYR A 87 5.02 19.31 7.84
CA TYR A 87 5.95 20.23 7.17
C TYR A 87 7.32 19.60 6.91
N ASP A 88 7.41 18.29 7.01
CA ASP A 88 8.65 17.55 6.86
C ASP A 88 8.72 16.82 5.52
N LEU A 89 9.92 16.37 5.14
CA LEU A 89 10.14 15.69 3.87
C LEU A 89 9.40 14.34 3.77
N ALA A 90 9.12 13.68 4.89
CA ALA A 90 8.34 12.43 4.86
C ALA A 90 6.88 12.71 4.51
N ALA A 91 6.27 13.74 5.10
CA ALA A 91 4.91 14.16 4.78
C ALA A 91 4.79 14.58 3.31
N TRP A 92 5.75 15.36 2.81
CA TRP A 92 5.80 15.76 1.40
C TRP A 92 5.94 14.56 0.47
N GLY A 93 6.89 13.66 0.76
CA GLY A 93 7.14 12.48 -0.07
C GLY A 93 5.91 11.57 -0.18
N VAL A 94 5.20 11.32 0.92
CA VAL A 94 3.97 10.54 0.92
C VAL A 94 2.85 11.25 0.17
N ALA A 95 2.64 12.54 0.44
CA ALA A 95 1.58 13.31 -0.20
C ALA A 95 1.77 13.40 -1.73
N LEU A 96 3.01 13.64 -2.19
CA LEU A 96 3.36 13.68 -3.62
C LEU A 96 3.22 12.31 -4.27
N HIS A 97 3.63 11.22 -3.59
CA HIS A 97 3.48 9.86 -4.10
C HIS A 97 2.00 9.53 -4.36
N GLU A 98 1.14 9.79 -3.39
CA GLU A 98 -0.30 9.56 -3.56
C GLU A 98 -0.94 10.49 -4.60
N ALA A 99 -0.48 11.74 -4.70
CA ALA A 99 -0.92 12.66 -5.76
C ALA A 99 -0.49 12.19 -7.16
N ALA A 100 0.68 11.55 -7.29
CA ALA A 100 1.15 10.99 -8.56
C ALA A 100 0.24 9.88 -9.10
N HIS A 101 -0.46 9.15 -8.24
CA HIS A 101 -1.48 8.20 -8.67
C HIS A 101 -2.69 8.88 -9.35
N ALA A 102 -2.98 10.13 -9.02
CA ALA A 102 -4.02 10.89 -9.73
C ALA A 102 -3.62 11.18 -11.18
N LEU A 103 -2.34 11.45 -11.45
CA LEU A 103 -1.83 11.62 -12.81
C LEU A 103 -1.93 10.31 -13.60
N GLN A 104 -1.64 9.17 -12.97
CA GLN A 104 -1.78 7.85 -13.61
C GLN A 104 -3.23 7.56 -14.02
N LEU A 105 -4.21 8.09 -13.29
CA LEU A 105 -5.62 7.92 -13.64
C LEU A 105 -5.97 8.52 -15.00
N GLY A 106 -5.33 9.62 -15.39
CA GLY A 106 -5.48 10.24 -16.71
C GLY A 106 -4.89 9.38 -17.83
N ASP A 107 -3.74 8.75 -17.57
CA ASP A 107 -2.98 8.02 -18.60
C ASP A 107 -3.41 6.54 -18.73
N ASP A 108 -3.61 5.86 -17.59
CA ASP A 108 -3.96 4.44 -17.56
C ASP A 108 -4.89 4.11 -16.38
N LYS A 109 -6.15 4.45 -16.55
CA LYS A 109 -7.21 4.17 -15.57
C LYS A 109 -7.33 2.69 -15.25
N ALA A 110 -7.15 1.81 -16.25
CA ALA A 110 -7.30 0.38 -16.06
C ALA A 110 -6.20 -0.19 -15.17
N ALA A 111 -4.95 0.24 -15.36
CA ALA A 111 -3.82 -0.17 -14.52
C ALA A 111 -4.03 0.26 -13.05
N LEU A 112 -4.49 1.50 -12.83
CA LEU A 112 -4.73 1.99 -11.48
C LEU A 112 -5.89 1.27 -10.78
N GLN A 113 -6.97 0.96 -11.50
CA GLN A 113 -8.08 0.14 -10.98
C GLN A 113 -7.63 -1.30 -10.68
N TRP A 114 -6.80 -1.87 -11.54
CA TRP A 114 -6.16 -3.16 -11.32
C TRP A 114 -5.33 -3.15 -10.03
N ARG A 115 -4.46 -2.15 -9.85
CA ARG A 115 -3.68 -1.95 -8.62
C ARG A 115 -4.58 -1.96 -7.39
N GLN A 116 -5.64 -1.17 -7.38
CA GLN A 116 -6.58 -1.08 -6.26
C GLN A 116 -7.24 -2.43 -5.95
N SER A 117 -7.63 -3.16 -6.98
CA SER A 117 -8.20 -4.50 -6.84
C SER A 117 -7.18 -5.50 -6.27
N CYS A 118 -5.93 -5.47 -6.75
CA CYS A 118 -4.85 -6.31 -6.25
C CYS A 118 -4.54 -6.05 -4.77
N ILE A 119 -4.45 -4.77 -4.36
CA ILE A 119 -4.21 -4.38 -2.97
C ILE A 119 -5.36 -4.88 -2.07
N SER A 120 -6.61 -4.66 -2.48
CA SER A 120 -7.77 -5.13 -1.73
C SER A 120 -7.78 -6.65 -1.61
N LEU A 121 -7.60 -7.37 -2.70
CA LEU A 121 -7.61 -8.82 -2.72
C LEU A 121 -6.45 -9.40 -1.90
N SER A 122 -5.23 -8.89 -2.06
CA SER A 122 -4.06 -9.37 -1.32
C SER A 122 -4.19 -9.15 0.20
N ARG A 123 -4.94 -8.14 0.62
CA ARG A 123 -5.20 -7.87 2.04
C ARG A 123 -6.18 -8.87 2.65
N TYR A 124 -7.28 -9.18 1.96
CA TYR A 124 -8.35 -10.00 2.53
C TYR A 124 -8.21 -11.48 2.22
N LEU A 125 -7.55 -11.86 1.13
CA LEU A 125 -7.41 -13.26 0.72
C LEU A 125 -6.76 -14.16 1.78
N PRO A 126 -5.64 -13.79 2.43
CA PRO A 126 -5.05 -14.63 3.48
C PRO A 126 -5.96 -14.79 4.70
N VAL A 127 -6.72 -13.75 5.07
CA VAL A 127 -7.65 -13.79 6.20
C VAL A 127 -8.81 -14.75 5.90
N ALA A 128 -9.41 -14.64 4.73
CA ALA A 128 -10.46 -15.55 4.28
C ALA A 128 -9.96 -17.00 4.18
N ALA A 129 -8.75 -17.19 3.66
CA ALA A 129 -8.15 -18.53 3.58
C ALA A 129 -7.82 -19.13 4.96
N ALA A 130 -7.40 -18.32 5.92
CA ALA A 130 -7.18 -18.77 7.30
C ALA A 130 -8.50 -19.22 7.94
N ALA A 131 -9.59 -18.46 7.76
CA ALA A 131 -10.91 -18.84 8.24
C ALA A 131 -11.43 -20.14 7.58
N ALA A 132 -11.24 -20.27 6.26
CA ALA A 132 -11.60 -21.49 5.53
C ALA A 132 -10.74 -22.69 5.99
N ALA A 133 -9.45 -22.51 6.17
CA ALA A 133 -8.54 -23.55 6.66
C ALA A 133 -8.97 -24.05 8.05
N LEU A 134 -9.28 -23.11 8.96
CA LEU A 134 -9.77 -23.45 10.30
C LEU A 134 -11.11 -24.21 10.23
N SER A 135 -12.03 -23.77 9.40
CA SER A 135 -13.33 -24.43 9.19
C SER A 135 -13.17 -25.87 8.70
N ILE A 136 -12.26 -26.11 7.76
CA ILE A 136 -11.97 -27.46 7.23
C ILE A 136 -11.41 -28.37 8.34
N ILE A 137 -10.52 -27.85 9.19
CA ILE A 137 -9.93 -28.64 10.28
C ILE A 137 -10.97 -28.94 11.35
N VAL A 138 -11.74 -27.95 11.78
CA VAL A 138 -12.66 -28.08 12.93
C VAL A 138 -13.94 -28.81 12.55
N PHE A 139 -14.63 -28.36 11.51
CA PHE A 139 -15.97 -28.87 11.15
C PHE A 139 -15.91 -30.09 10.24
N MET A 140 -14.99 -30.10 9.28
CA MET A 140 -14.86 -31.24 8.36
C MET A 140 -13.92 -32.32 8.90
N LYS A 141 -13.28 -32.10 10.05
CA LYS A 141 -12.33 -33.04 10.72
C LYS A 141 -11.24 -33.54 9.76
N ARG A 142 -10.86 -32.72 8.80
CA ARG A 142 -9.80 -33.06 7.85
C ARG A 142 -8.42 -32.83 8.46
N PRO A 143 -7.40 -33.60 8.05
CA PRO A 143 -6.02 -33.35 8.49
C PRO A 143 -5.58 -31.93 8.25
N ALA A 144 -4.87 -31.32 9.21
CA ALA A 144 -4.41 -29.91 9.16
C ALA A 144 -3.63 -29.56 7.88
N ARG A 145 -2.99 -30.54 7.23
CA ARG A 145 -2.29 -30.35 5.96
C ARG A 145 -3.13 -29.70 4.87
N PHE A 146 -4.44 -30.01 4.79
CA PHE A 146 -5.33 -29.43 3.78
C PHE A 146 -5.56 -27.93 4.04
N GLY A 147 -5.80 -27.55 5.29
CA GLY A 147 -5.93 -26.15 5.68
C GLY A 147 -4.64 -25.36 5.42
N LEU A 148 -3.48 -25.93 5.76
CA LEU A 148 -2.18 -25.33 5.52
C LEU A 148 -1.89 -25.11 4.04
N ILE A 149 -2.26 -26.05 3.16
CA ILE A 149 -2.08 -25.91 1.71
C ILE A 149 -2.93 -24.75 1.17
N ILE A 150 -4.20 -24.65 1.61
CA ILE A 150 -5.09 -23.56 1.18
C ILE A 150 -4.54 -22.22 1.64
N PHE A 151 -4.14 -22.11 2.90
CA PHE A 151 -3.57 -20.88 3.44
C PHE A 151 -2.26 -20.48 2.72
N ALA A 152 -1.35 -21.43 2.53
CA ALA A 152 -0.10 -21.18 1.82
C ALA A 152 -0.34 -20.74 0.36
N GLY A 153 -1.27 -21.40 -0.34
CA GLY A 153 -1.67 -21.00 -1.69
C GLY A 153 -2.20 -19.57 -1.76
N ALA A 154 -3.06 -19.20 -0.81
CA ALA A 154 -3.59 -17.83 -0.70
C ALA A 154 -2.48 -16.80 -0.45
N CYS A 155 -1.50 -17.11 0.41
CA CYS A 155 -0.34 -16.23 0.65
C CYS A 155 0.52 -16.06 -0.62
N VAL A 156 0.74 -17.12 -1.38
CA VAL A 156 1.47 -17.05 -2.66
C VAL A 156 0.73 -16.18 -3.66
N VAL A 157 -0.58 -16.36 -3.80
CA VAL A 157 -1.41 -15.52 -4.69
C VAL A 157 -1.35 -14.05 -4.25
N ALA A 158 -1.50 -13.77 -2.96
CA ALA A 158 -1.38 -12.41 -2.43
C ALA A 158 -0.01 -11.78 -2.73
N LEU A 159 1.08 -12.54 -2.62
CA LEU A 159 2.42 -12.09 -2.98
C LEU A 159 2.54 -11.76 -4.47
N LEU A 160 2.04 -12.63 -5.35
CA LEU A 160 2.08 -12.40 -6.80
C LEU A 160 1.25 -11.17 -7.20
N LEU A 161 0.10 -10.94 -6.57
CA LEU A 161 -0.71 -9.74 -6.79
C LEU A 161 0.07 -8.47 -6.42
N ASN A 162 0.76 -8.46 -5.26
CA ASN A 162 1.58 -7.32 -4.85
C ASN A 162 2.78 -7.10 -5.78
N ILE A 163 3.44 -8.16 -6.24
CA ILE A 163 4.52 -8.04 -7.24
C ILE A 163 3.98 -7.42 -8.55
N GLY A 164 2.79 -7.83 -8.98
CA GLY A 164 2.15 -7.30 -10.18
C GLY A 164 1.84 -5.80 -10.13
N THR A 165 1.74 -5.20 -8.93
CA THR A 165 1.51 -3.75 -8.77
C THR A 165 2.80 -2.92 -8.77
N LEU A 166 3.99 -3.53 -8.64
CA LEU A 166 5.26 -2.81 -8.52
C LEU A 166 5.55 -1.87 -9.69
N ALA A 167 5.21 -2.25 -10.92
CA ALA A 167 5.42 -1.41 -12.09
C ALA A 167 4.64 -0.08 -11.98
N ILE A 168 3.43 -0.13 -11.42
CA ILE A 168 2.56 1.04 -11.22
C ILE A 168 3.14 1.92 -10.12
N GLU A 169 3.64 1.33 -9.03
CA GLU A 169 4.30 2.05 -7.94
C GLU A 169 5.60 2.75 -8.41
N PHE A 170 6.42 2.06 -9.19
CA PHE A 170 7.63 2.67 -9.77
C PHE A 170 7.30 3.80 -10.74
N ASN A 171 6.21 3.68 -11.50
CA ASN A 171 5.77 4.76 -12.37
C ASN A 171 5.30 5.98 -11.57
N ALA A 172 4.54 5.79 -10.47
CA ALA A 172 4.16 6.89 -9.57
C ALA A 172 5.39 7.62 -9.02
N ASN A 173 6.39 6.88 -8.51
CA ASN A 173 7.63 7.47 -8.00
C ASN A 173 8.40 8.28 -9.06
N LYS A 174 8.42 7.83 -10.31
CA LYS A 174 9.08 8.57 -11.40
C LYS A 174 8.41 9.90 -11.74
N ARG A 175 7.14 10.07 -11.42
CA ARG A 175 6.39 11.30 -11.69
C ARG A 175 6.66 12.40 -10.65
N VAL A 176 7.20 12.02 -9.50
CA VAL A 176 7.54 12.94 -8.40
C VAL A 176 8.98 13.43 -8.51
N LEU A 177 9.85 12.71 -9.21
CA LEU A 177 11.27 13.06 -9.42
C LEU A 177 11.46 14.01 -10.60
#